data_146c334dc44d7a6271ea60c02efec15b
#
_entry.id   146c334dc44d7a6271ea60c02efec15b
#
_cell.length_a   1.000
_cell.length_b   1.000
_cell.length_c   1.000
_cell.angle_alpha   90.00
_cell.angle_beta   90.00
_cell.angle_gamma   90.00
#
_symmetry.space_group_name_H-M   'P 1'
#
loop_
_entity.id
_entity.type
_entity.pdbx_description
1 polymer ?
#
loop_
_entity_poly.entity_id
_entity_poly.type
_entity_poly.pdbx_seq_one_letter_code
_entity_poly.pdbx_strand_id
1 'polypeptide(L)'
;MKKILFAAILSAFSCAAALAAGDWANFGRYAEANKAVSKPPLAVLMGDSITDAWPKKTPGDFFAKNNIVGRGISGQVTSQMLARFRRDVLDLKPKYVAILAGTNDIAQNQGYIAVENIFGNIVSMVEIAKANGVIPIVCSVLPANNPWRQEIKPAPLVKKLNEMLKAYYGKNAVKYVDYYTPMADDKDGLPKKYANDGIHPTPEGYAVMEKILLPALK
;
A
#
# COMPACT_ATOMS: atom_id res chain seq x y z
N MET A 1 4.04 -23.69 -63.21
CA MET A 1 4.31 -22.36 -62.66
C MET A 1 3.07 -21.90 -61.87
N LYS A 2 3.04 -22.12 -60.55
CA LYS A 2 2.08 -21.53 -59.56
C LYS A 2 2.42 -22.10 -58.19
N LYS A 3 3.44 -21.58 -57.51
CA LYS A 3 3.68 -21.69 -56.08
C LYS A 3 4.53 -20.50 -55.72
N ILE A 4 3.96 -19.49 -55.12
CA ILE A 4 4.53 -18.48 -54.21
C ILE A 4 3.41 -17.45 -54.00
N LEU A 5 2.63 -17.58 -52.94
CA LEU A 5 1.93 -16.49 -52.25
C LEU A 5 1.17 -17.04 -51.04
N PHE A 6 1.88 -17.44 -50.00
CA PHE A 6 1.27 -17.70 -48.69
C PHE A 6 2.31 -17.65 -47.57
N ALA A 7 2.98 -16.54 -47.40
CA ALA A 7 3.93 -16.38 -46.30
C ALA A 7 4.08 -14.94 -45.75
N ALA A 8 3.11 -14.06 -45.92
CA ALA A 8 3.28 -12.65 -45.52
C ALA A 8 2.18 -12.09 -44.62
N ILE A 9 1.30 -12.93 -44.02
CA ILE A 9 0.20 -12.39 -43.18
C ILE A 9 0.31 -12.74 -41.69
N LEU A 10 1.33 -13.46 -41.24
CA LEU A 10 1.41 -13.89 -39.81
C LEU A 10 2.25 -13.01 -38.90
N SER A 11 2.91 -11.97 -39.35
CA SER A 11 3.80 -11.13 -38.55
C SER A 11 3.23 -9.79 -38.08
N ALA A 12 2.01 -9.42 -38.47
CA ALA A 12 1.42 -8.12 -38.09
C ALA A 12 0.54 -8.16 -36.83
N PHE A 13 0.20 -9.34 -36.31
CA PHE A 13 -0.74 -9.46 -35.17
C PHE A 13 -0.10 -9.47 -33.79
N SER A 14 1.23 -9.65 -33.67
CA SER A 14 1.90 -9.72 -32.37
C SER A 14 2.30 -8.36 -31.79
N CYS A 15 2.29 -7.29 -32.57
CA CYS A 15 2.73 -5.96 -32.10
C CYS A 15 1.58 -5.11 -31.53
N ALA A 16 0.32 -5.37 -31.89
CA ALA A 16 -0.83 -4.60 -31.41
C ALA A 16 -1.28 -4.98 -29.99
N ALA A 17 -1.01 -6.21 -29.54
CA ALA A 17 -1.35 -6.67 -28.20
C ALA A 17 -0.41 -6.12 -27.11
N ALA A 18 0.82 -5.76 -27.46
CA ALA A 18 1.80 -5.19 -26.51
C ALA A 18 1.52 -3.72 -26.17
N LEU A 19 0.74 -3.00 -26.98
CA LEU A 19 0.39 -1.58 -26.76
C LEU A 19 -0.87 -1.39 -25.91
N ALA A 20 -1.60 -2.46 -25.58
CA ALA A 20 -2.79 -2.42 -24.74
C ALA A 20 -2.55 -2.86 -23.29
N ALA A 21 -1.32 -3.21 -22.92
CA ALA A 21 -0.97 -3.44 -21.50
C ALA A 21 -0.92 -2.08 -20.80
N GLY A 22 -1.98 -1.73 -20.08
CA GLY A 22 -2.03 -0.52 -19.26
C GLY A 22 -0.87 -0.46 -18.25
N ASP A 23 -0.64 0.71 -17.70
CA ASP A 23 0.33 0.94 -16.59
C ASP A 23 -0.07 0.13 -15.35
N TRP A 24 0.32 -1.16 -15.32
CA TRP A 24 -0.12 -2.14 -14.33
C TRP A 24 0.10 -1.69 -12.88
N ALA A 25 1.23 -1.06 -12.60
CA ALA A 25 1.54 -0.54 -11.27
C ALA A 25 1.16 0.93 -11.10
N ASN A 26 0.53 1.53 -12.10
CA ASN A 26 0.10 2.92 -12.14
C ASN A 26 1.25 3.90 -11.85
N PHE A 27 2.40 3.70 -12.52
CA PHE A 27 3.59 4.53 -12.38
C PHE A 27 3.33 6.00 -12.72
N GLY A 28 2.37 6.27 -13.61
CA GLY A 28 1.99 7.63 -14.00
C GLY A 28 1.28 8.43 -12.90
N ARG A 29 0.65 7.76 -11.94
CA ARG A 29 -0.27 8.37 -10.94
C ARG A 29 0.32 9.56 -10.19
N TYR A 30 1.57 9.46 -9.78
CA TYR A 30 2.24 10.50 -9.01
C TYR A 30 3.39 11.19 -9.76
N ALA A 31 3.52 10.98 -11.08
CA ALA A 31 4.66 11.49 -11.85
C ALA A 31 4.82 13.02 -11.72
N GLU A 32 3.75 13.79 -11.89
CA GLU A 32 3.80 15.25 -11.77
C GLU A 32 3.86 15.70 -10.30
N ALA A 33 3.14 15.05 -9.41
CA ALA A 33 3.20 15.34 -7.98
C ALA A 33 4.59 15.07 -7.38
N ASN A 34 5.32 14.08 -7.89
CA ASN A 34 6.70 13.80 -7.45
C ASN A 34 7.66 14.91 -7.91
N LYS A 35 7.51 15.44 -9.12
CA LYS A 35 8.30 16.58 -9.62
C LYS A 35 8.06 17.85 -8.81
N ALA A 36 6.85 18.04 -8.29
CA ALA A 36 6.49 19.21 -7.49
C ALA A 36 7.01 19.16 -6.04
N VAL A 37 7.58 18.04 -5.58
CA VAL A 37 8.21 17.94 -4.25
C VAL A 37 9.54 18.67 -4.27
N SER A 38 9.55 19.91 -3.78
CA SER A 38 10.73 20.81 -3.84
C SER A 38 11.78 20.54 -2.75
N LYS A 39 11.42 19.85 -1.69
CA LYS A 39 12.30 19.46 -0.58
C LYS A 39 11.96 18.06 -0.06
N PRO A 40 12.96 17.32 0.45
CA PRO A 40 12.71 16.00 1.04
C PRO A 40 11.59 16.05 2.10
N PRO A 41 10.55 15.20 2.01
CA PRO A 41 9.53 15.13 3.04
C PRO A 41 10.06 14.47 4.31
N LEU A 42 9.45 14.77 5.46
CA LEU A 42 9.73 14.03 6.69
C LEU A 42 9.37 12.54 6.50
N ALA A 43 8.21 12.29 5.91
CA ALA A 43 7.75 10.94 5.66
C ALA A 43 6.97 10.82 4.34
N VAL A 44 7.10 9.66 3.71
CA VAL A 44 6.17 9.19 2.67
C VAL A 44 5.28 8.12 3.27
N LEU A 45 3.96 8.24 3.09
CA LEU A 45 3.01 7.17 3.43
C LEU A 45 2.73 6.36 2.16
N MET A 46 3.26 5.14 2.10
CA MET A 46 3.03 4.18 1.01
C MET A 46 1.83 3.29 1.37
N GLY A 47 0.89 3.13 0.45
CA GLY A 47 -0.27 2.29 0.69
C GLY A 47 -1.29 2.22 -0.46
N ASP A 48 -2.48 1.80 -0.12
CA ASP A 48 -3.63 1.62 -1.01
C ASP A 48 -4.69 2.74 -0.88
N SER A 49 -5.98 2.41 -1.02
CA SER A 49 -7.11 3.34 -0.91
C SER A 49 -7.19 4.03 0.47
N ILE A 50 -6.78 3.35 1.52
CA ILE A 50 -6.76 3.92 2.88
C ILE A 50 -5.78 5.10 2.91
N THR A 51 -4.60 4.94 2.33
CA THR A 51 -3.61 6.01 2.23
C THR A 51 -3.99 7.08 1.19
N ASP A 52 -4.59 6.70 0.05
CA ASP A 52 -5.03 7.62 -1.01
C ASP A 52 -6.12 8.59 -0.53
N ALA A 53 -7.07 8.09 0.27
CA ALA A 53 -8.17 8.89 0.80
C ALA A 53 -7.78 9.76 2.01
N TRP A 54 -6.71 9.41 2.72
CA TRP A 54 -6.34 10.04 3.99
C TRP A 54 -6.18 11.57 3.89
N PRO A 55 -5.42 12.16 2.96
CA PRO A 55 -5.28 13.62 2.88
C PRO A 55 -6.60 14.37 2.63
N LYS A 56 -7.59 13.69 2.05
CA LYS A 56 -8.90 14.26 1.70
C LYS A 56 -9.92 14.18 2.83
N LYS A 57 -9.73 13.24 3.76
CA LYS A 57 -10.67 12.94 4.84
C LYS A 57 -10.20 13.40 6.21
N THR A 58 -8.94 13.78 6.33
CA THR A 58 -8.41 14.25 7.59
C THR A 58 -8.85 15.69 7.86
N PRO A 59 -9.44 15.98 9.00
CA PRO A 59 -9.72 17.37 9.37
C PRO A 59 -8.40 18.09 9.69
N GLY A 60 -8.11 19.14 8.96
CA GLY A 60 -6.91 19.96 9.16
C GLY A 60 -5.72 19.54 8.30
N ASP A 61 -4.55 20.14 8.61
CA ASP A 61 -3.37 20.08 7.74
C ASP A 61 -2.37 19.00 8.16
N PHE A 62 -2.81 17.83 8.61
CA PHE A 62 -1.92 16.78 9.14
C PHE A 62 -0.71 16.53 8.21
N PHE A 63 -0.96 16.36 6.92
CA PHE A 63 0.10 16.12 5.95
C PHE A 63 1.02 17.34 5.78
N ALA A 64 0.45 18.52 5.60
CA ALA A 64 1.23 19.74 5.38
C ALA A 64 2.01 20.15 6.64
N LYS A 65 1.38 20.16 7.81
CA LYS A 65 2.01 20.53 9.10
C LYS A 65 3.19 19.64 9.47
N ASN A 66 3.14 18.37 9.08
CA ASN A 66 4.18 17.40 9.41
C ASN A 66 5.14 17.12 8.25
N ASN A 67 5.03 17.85 7.13
CA ASN A 67 5.82 17.62 5.92
C ASN A 67 5.74 16.15 5.45
N ILE A 68 4.52 15.61 5.40
CA ILE A 68 4.23 14.23 4.99
C ILE A 68 3.66 14.23 3.58
N VAL A 69 4.02 13.22 2.80
CA VAL A 69 3.52 13.02 1.43
C VAL A 69 2.81 11.68 1.33
N GLY A 70 1.54 11.69 0.92
CA GLY A 70 0.76 10.48 0.65
C GLY A 70 1.06 9.91 -0.74
N ARG A 71 1.32 8.61 -0.80
CA ARG A 71 1.54 7.84 -2.04
C ARG A 71 0.70 6.57 -2.03
N GLY A 72 -0.56 6.71 -1.63
CA GLY A 72 -1.57 5.67 -1.72
C GLY A 72 -2.18 5.59 -3.12
N ILE A 73 -2.49 4.39 -3.61
CA ILE A 73 -3.26 4.19 -4.84
C ILE A 73 -4.36 3.18 -4.55
N SER A 74 -5.61 3.60 -4.73
CA SER A 74 -6.78 2.78 -4.44
C SER A 74 -6.74 1.44 -5.18
N GLY A 75 -7.07 0.35 -4.47
CA GLY A 75 -7.13 -1.01 -5.02
C GLY A 75 -5.78 -1.72 -5.18
N GLN A 76 -4.65 -1.05 -4.96
CA GLN A 76 -3.34 -1.66 -5.15
C GLN A 76 -3.02 -2.73 -4.11
N VAL A 77 -2.34 -3.76 -4.61
CA VAL A 77 -1.74 -4.86 -3.84
C VAL A 77 -0.24 -4.61 -3.60
N THR A 78 0.35 -5.37 -2.69
CA THR A 78 1.75 -5.20 -2.27
C THR A 78 2.77 -5.31 -3.41
N SER A 79 2.53 -6.18 -4.40
CA SER A 79 3.43 -6.33 -5.57
C SER A 79 3.45 -5.07 -6.46
N GLN A 80 2.31 -4.39 -6.61
CA GLN A 80 2.23 -3.11 -7.34
C GLN A 80 2.91 -1.98 -6.56
N MET A 81 2.74 -1.93 -5.24
CA MET A 81 3.44 -0.98 -4.38
C MET A 81 4.95 -1.16 -4.45
N LEU A 82 5.43 -2.41 -4.40
CA LEU A 82 6.86 -2.75 -4.53
C LEU A 82 7.42 -2.27 -5.87
N ALA A 83 6.71 -2.48 -6.98
CA ALA A 83 7.15 -2.07 -8.31
C ALA A 83 7.39 -0.55 -8.40
N ARG A 84 6.50 0.27 -7.81
CA ARG A 84 6.59 1.74 -7.86
C ARG A 84 7.36 2.35 -6.67
N PHE A 85 7.89 1.53 -5.75
CA PHE A 85 8.48 2.00 -4.49
C PHE A 85 9.66 2.97 -4.71
N ARG A 86 10.51 2.70 -5.69
CA ARG A 86 11.64 3.58 -6.01
C ARG A 86 11.16 5.00 -6.35
N ARG A 87 10.30 5.13 -7.35
CA ARG A 87 9.93 6.45 -7.88
C ARG A 87 8.99 7.22 -6.94
N ASP A 88 8.16 6.54 -6.16
CA ASP A 88 7.17 7.18 -5.30
C ASP A 88 7.66 7.36 -3.85
N VAL A 89 8.77 6.72 -3.47
CA VAL A 89 9.36 6.84 -2.14
C VAL A 89 10.82 7.26 -2.21
N LEU A 90 11.70 6.45 -2.78
CA LEU A 90 13.15 6.66 -2.66
C LEU A 90 13.62 7.93 -3.37
N ASP A 91 13.08 8.21 -4.55
CA ASP A 91 13.45 9.37 -5.35
C ASP A 91 13.05 10.70 -4.67
N LEU A 92 12.08 10.67 -3.74
CA LEU A 92 11.70 11.81 -2.90
C LEU A 92 12.65 12.03 -1.70
N LYS A 93 13.54 11.08 -1.42
CA LYS A 93 14.54 11.12 -0.35
C LYS A 93 13.95 11.45 1.02
N PRO A 94 12.86 10.80 1.48
CA PRO A 94 12.26 11.07 2.78
C PRO A 94 13.16 10.57 3.91
N LYS A 95 12.99 11.12 5.13
CA LYS A 95 13.59 10.53 6.32
C LYS A 95 12.93 9.19 6.69
N TYR A 96 11.60 9.13 6.58
CA TYR A 96 10.80 7.94 6.91
C TYR A 96 9.94 7.48 5.74
N VAL A 97 9.66 6.19 5.69
CA VAL A 97 8.54 5.64 4.91
C VAL A 97 7.64 4.82 5.82
N ALA A 98 6.36 5.16 5.90
CA ALA A 98 5.35 4.35 6.59
C ALA A 98 4.62 3.49 5.55
N ILE A 99 4.64 2.16 5.74
CA ILE A 99 4.08 1.19 4.81
C ILE A 99 2.82 0.59 5.44
N LEU A 100 1.65 0.89 4.86
CA LEU A 100 0.36 0.30 5.21
C LEU A 100 -0.16 -0.46 3.99
N ALA A 101 -0.02 -1.78 3.99
CA ALA A 101 -0.24 -2.61 2.82
C ALA A 101 -0.72 -4.02 3.19
N GLY A 102 -1.48 -4.67 2.29
CA GLY A 102 -1.95 -6.05 2.44
C GLY A 102 -3.46 -6.23 2.42
N THR A 103 -4.25 -5.17 2.62
CA THR A 103 -5.71 -5.23 2.61
C THR A 103 -6.26 -5.78 1.29
N ASN A 104 -5.79 -5.23 0.17
CA ASN A 104 -6.24 -5.64 -1.17
C ASN A 104 -5.68 -7.00 -1.62
N ASP A 105 -4.51 -7.38 -1.10
CA ASP A 105 -3.96 -8.72 -1.29
C ASP A 105 -4.86 -9.75 -0.63
N ILE A 106 -5.24 -9.53 0.63
CA ILE A 106 -6.17 -10.38 1.39
C ILE A 106 -7.55 -10.43 0.70
N ALA A 107 -8.01 -9.31 0.14
CA ALA A 107 -9.24 -9.23 -0.64
C ALA A 107 -9.12 -9.89 -2.03
N GLN A 108 -7.93 -10.34 -2.43
CA GLN A 108 -7.62 -10.97 -3.72
C GLN A 108 -7.97 -10.09 -4.92
N ASN A 109 -7.74 -8.76 -4.83
CA ASN A 109 -8.06 -7.82 -5.90
C ASN A 109 -7.30 -8.09 -7.21
N GLN A 110 -6.13 -8.71 -7.12
CA GLN A 110 -5.31 -9.16 -8.26
C GLN A 110 -5.14 -10.69 -8.29
N GLY A 111 -6.13 -11.43 -7.76
CA GLY A 111 -6.08 -12.86 -7.60
C GLY A 111 -5.49 -13.31 -6.26
N TYR A 112 -5.47 -14.63 -6.05
CA TYR A 112 -4.98 -15.22 -4.81
C TYR A 112 -3.48 -15.03 -4.64
N ILE A 113 -3.09 -14.65 -3.43
CA ILE A 113 -1.69 -14.62 -2.97
C ILE A 113 -1.63 -15.13 -1.52
N ALA A 114 -0.65 -15.98 -1.21
CA ALA A 114 -0.46 -16.46 0.15
C ALA A 114 0.01 -15.33 1.09
N VAL A 115 -0.40 -15.37 2.35
CA VAL A 115 -0.05 -14.33 3.35
C VAL A 115 1.46 -14.20 3.50
N GLU A 116 2.20 -15.28 3.35
CA GLU A 116 3.68 -15.32 3.38
C GLU A 116 4.30 -14.48 2.25
N ASN A 117 3.67 -14.46 1.07
CA ASN A 117 4.15 -13.66 -0.06
C ASN A 117 3.77 -12.18 0.11
N ILE A 118 2.60 -11.87 0.70
CA ILE A 118 2.25 -10.50 1.10
C ILE A 118 3.30 -9.96 2.07
N PHE A 119 3.61 -10.75 3.09
CA PHE A 119 4.67 -10.46 4.06
C PHE A 119 6.03 -10.24 3.36
N GLY A 120 6.42 -11.14 2.45
CA GLY A 120 7.66 -11.03 1.68
C GLY A 120 7.78 -9.73 0.87
N ASN A 121 6.69 -9.29 0.22
CA ASN A 121 6.66 -8.02 -0.50
C ASN A 121 6.88 -6.82 0.44
N ILE A 122 6.28 -6.84 1.64
CA ILE A 122 6.47 -5.79 2.65
C ILE A 122 7.91 -5.80 3.16
N VAL A 123 8.49 -6.98 3.44
CA VAL A 123 9.90 -7.13 3.84
C VAL A 123 10.82 -6.55 2.78
N SER A 124 10.58 -6.86 1.49
CA SER A 124 11.36 -6.33 0.38
C SER A 124 11.32 -4.79 0.34
N MET A 125 10.15 -4.16 0.52
CA MET A 125 10.05 -2.70 0.60
C MET A 125 10.86 -2.13 1.78
N VAL A 126 10.85 -2.79 2.93
CA VAL A 126 11.63 -2.39 4.12
C VAL A 126 13.13 -2.50 3.87
N GLU A 127 13.58 -3.59 3.28
CA GLU A 127 15.00 -3.81 2.98
C GLU A 127 15.50 -2.80 1.95
N ILE A 128 14.72 -2.54 0.90
CA ILE A 128 15.01 -1.51 -0.10
C ILE A 128 15.08 -0.12 0.54
N ALA A 129 14.16 0.24 1.44
CA ALA A 129 14.20 1.50 2.17
C ALA A 129 15.50 1.64 2.97
N LYS A 130 15.85 0.63 3.80
CA LYS A 130 17.08 0.61 4.60
C LYS A 130 18.34 0.74 3.74
N ALA A 131 18.42 0.00 2.64
CA ALA A 131 19.55 0.04 1.72
C ALA A 131 19.73 1.42 1.05
N ASN A 132 18.71 2.26 1.05
CA ASN A 132 18.75 3.63 0.49
C ASN A 132 18.73 4.73 1.58
N GLY A 133 18.99 4.39 2.85
CA GLY A 133 19.08 5.35 3.94
C GLY A 133 17.73 5.90 4.43
N VAL A 134 16.61 5.31 4.02
CA VAL A 134 15.26 5.67 4.47
C VAL A 134 14.87 4.80 5.65
N ILE A 135 14.37 5.40 6.73
CA ILE A 135 13.94 4.67 7.93
C ILE A 135 12.53 4.11 7.70
N PRO A 136 12.36 2.78 7.60
CA PRO A 136 11.04 2.19 7.40
C PRO A 136 10.26 2.13 8.72
N ILE A 137 8.96 2.36 8.60
CA ILE A 137 7.94 2.15 9.63
C ILE A 137 6.91 1.20 9.02
N VAL A 138 6.66 0.08 9.66
CA VAL A 138 5.64 -0.85 9.22
C VAL A 138 4.39 -0.67 10.05
N CYS A 139 3.27 -0.50 9.36
CA CYS A 139 1.96 -0.37 9.98
C CYS A 139 1.23 -1.71 9.94
N SER A 140 0.53 -2.06 11.03
CA SER A 140 -0.42 -3.17 10.97
C SER A 140 -1.50 -2.90 9.94
N VAL A 141 -1.94 -3.93 9.24
CA VAL A 141 -3.18 -3.89 8.46
C VAL A 141 -4.34 -3.63 9.40
N LEU A 142 -5.26 -2.75 9.00
CA LEU A 142 -6.44 -2.43 9.79
C LEU A 142 -7.35 -3.64 9.99
N PRO A 143 -8.14 -3.69 11.08
CA PRO A 143 -9.15 -4.73 11.27
C PRO A 143 -10.10 -4.79 10.06
N ALA A 144 -10.43 -5.99 9.62
CA ALA A 144 -11.41 -6.21 8.57
C ALA A 144 -12.06 -7.58 8.75
N ASN A 145 -13.36 -7.60 8.98
CA ASN A 145 -14.16 -8.82 9.11
C ASN A 145 -15.27 -8.92 8.06
N ASN A 146 -15.50 -7.85 7.30
CA ASN A 146 -16.53 -7.84 6.28
C ASN A 146 -15.93 -8.32 4.94
N PRO A 147 -16.36 -9.47 4.40
CA PRO A 147 -15.81 -9.98 3.16
C PRO A 147 -16.35 -9.17 1.97
N TRP A 148 -15.47 -8.62 1.12
CA TRP A 148 -15.90 -8.11 -0.19
C TRP A 148 -16.37 -9.21 -1.13
N ARG A 149 -15.94 -10.46 -0.84
CA ARG A 149 -16.40 -11.69 -1.48
C ARG A 149 -16.80 -12.65 -0.38
N GLN A 150 -17.96 -13.29 -0.51
CA GLN A 150 -18.53 -14.15 0.53
C GLN A 150 -17.61 -15.31 0.96
N GLU A 151 -16.68 -15.73 0.07
CA GLU A 151 -15.78 -16.84 0.31
C GLU A 151 -14.54 -16.44 1.13
N ILE A 152 -14.23 -15.15 1.22
CA ILE A 152 -13.03 -14.66 1.90
C ILE A 152 -13.38 -14.27 3.34
N LYS A 153 -12.69 -14.89 4.29
CA LYS A 153 -12.72 -14.51 5.70
C LYS A 153 -11.48 -13.67 6.00
N PRO A 154 -11.55 -12.32 5.95
CA PRO A 154 -10.35 -11.48 6.04
C PRO A 154 -9.74 -11.47 7.44
N ALA A 155 -10.52 -11.47 8.52
CA ALA A 155 -10.02 -11.30 9.88
C ALA A 155 -8.89 -12.28 10.28
N PRO A 156 -8.99 -13.60 10.07
CA PRO A 156 -7.90 -14.52 10.37
C PRO A 156 -6.64 -14.25 9.56
N LEU A 157 -6.77 -13.82 8.30
CA LEU A 157 -5.64 -13.52 7.41
C LEU A 157 -4.95 -12.22 7.80
N VAL A 158 -5.74 -11.19 8.16
CA VAL A 158 -5.21 -9.92 8.71
C VAL A 158 -4.44 -10.17 10.00
N LYS A 159 -5.00 -10.95 10.93
CA LYS A 159 -4.32 -11.30 12.19
C LYS A 159 -3.00 -12.03 11.93
N LYS A 160 -3.01 -13.06 11.07
CA LYS A 160 -1.81 -13.79 10.69
C LYS A 160 -0.73 -12.88 10.11
N LEU A 161 -1.09 -12.00 9.17
CA LEU A 161 -0.15 -11.05 8.57
C LEU A 161 0.43 -10.10 9.62
N ASN A 162 -0.42 -9.54 10.49
CA ASN A 162 -0.01 -8.61 11.54
C ASN A 162 0.91 -9.28 12.58
N GLU A 163 0.66 -10.53 12.94
CA GLU A 163 1.53 -11.34 13.82
C GLU A 163 2.92 -11.54 13.18
N MET A 164 2.97 -11.91 11.88
CA MET A 164 4.23 -12.08 11.15
C MET A 164 5.00 -10.75 11.08
N LEU A 165 4.33 -9.65 10.76
CA LEU A 165 4.92 -8.31 10.73
C LEU A 165 5.48 -7.93 12.10
N LYS A 166 4.69 -8.03 13.15
CA LYS A 166 5.10 -7.68 14.52
C LYS A 166 6.28 -8.52 15.00
N ALA A 167 6.27 -9.83 14.74
CA ALA A 167 7.36 -10.72 15.14
C ALA A 167 8.67 -10.39 14.41
N TYR A 168 8.60 -10.12 13.10
CA TYR A 168 9.78 -9.80 12.30
C TYR A 168 10.38 -8.44 12.69
N TYR A 169 9.57 -7.40 12.81
CA TYR A 169 10.04 -6.04 13.04
C TYR A 169 10.48 -5.80 14.48
N GLY A 170 9.87 -6.45 15.45
CA GLY A 170 10.34 -6.45 16.84
C GLY A 170 11.78 -6.96 17.00
N LYS A 171 12.22 -7.89 16.12
CA LYS A 171 13.57 -8.45 16.12
C LYS A 171 14.59 -7.65 15.31
N ASN A 172 14.15 -6.85 14.35
CA ASN A 172 15.01 -6.22 13.33
C ASN A 172 15.19 -4.71 13.52
N ALA A 173 14.88 -4.16 14.70
CA ALA A 173 14.98 -2.73 15.03
C ALA A 173 14.25 -1.82 14.02
N VAL A 174 13.11 -2.26 13.51
CA VAL A 174 12.22 -1.47 12.67
C VAL A 174 11.03 -1.02 13.49
N LYS A 175 10.62 0.22 13.32
CA LYS A 175 9.44 0.75 14.01
C LYS A 175 8.18 0.03 13.50
N TYR A 176 7.35 -0.45 14.43
CA TYR A 176 6.04 -1.04 14.15
C TYR A 176 4.95 -0.15 14.72
N VAL A 177 3.97 0.20 13.90
CA VAL A 177 2.82 1.02 14.26
C VAL A 177 1.58 0.14 14.30
N ASP A 178 1.04 -0.06 15.48
CA ASP A 178 -0.13 -0.91 15.71
C ASP A 178 -1.42 -0.09 15.59
N TYR A 179 -2.03 -0.08 14.43
CA TYR A 179 -3.39 0.44 14.24
C TYR A 179 -4.47 -0.60 14.59
N TYR A 180 -4.12 -1.91 14.46
CA TYR A 180 -5.10 -2.97 14.61
C TYR A 180 -5.69 -3.01 16.03
N THR A 181 -4.85 -3.10 17.04
CA THR A 181 -5.28 -3.29 18.44
C THR A 181 -6.23 -2.18 18.93
N PRO A 182 -5.96 -0.89 18.74
CA PRO A 182 -6.85 0.18 19.24
C PRO A 182 -8.06 0.43 18.35
N MET A 183 -8.13 -0.14 17.14
CA MET A 183 -9.22 0.11 16.20
C MET A 183 -10.15 -1.09 15.98
N ALA A 184 -9.79 -2.29 16.44
CA ALA A 184 -10.60 -3.48 16.30
C ALA A 184 -11.83 -3.46 17.23
N ASP A 185 -12.96 -3.97 16.72
CA ASP A 185 -14.10 -4.35 17.53
C ASP A 185 -13.97 -5.81 18.06
N ASP A 186 -14.96 -6.27 18.81
CA ASP A 186 -15.03 -7.63 19.39
C ASP A 186 -15.13 -8.75 18.34
N LYS A 187 -15.33 -8.39 17.07
CA LYS A 187 -15.44 -9.30 15.92
C LYS A 187 -14.25 -9.17 14.95
N ASP A 188 -13.16 -8.56 15.38
CA ASP A 188 -11.97 -8.31 14.55
C ASP A 188 -12.23 -7.41 13.31
N GLY A 189 -13.26 -6.55 13.35
CA GLY A 189 -13.61 -5.60 12.32
C GLY A 189 -13.36 -4.16 12.74
N LEU A 190 -13.50 -3.24 11.79
CA LEU A 190 -13.57 -1.81 12.08
C LEU A 190 -15.01 -1.45 12.48
N PRO A 191 -15.25 -0.89 13.68
CA PRO A 191 -16.57 -0.43 14.06
C PRO A 191 -17.04 0.73 13.18
N LYS A 192 -18.36 0.89 13.02
CA LYS A 192 -18.97 1.96 12.19
C LYS A 192 -18.44 3.36 12.50
N LYS A 193 -18.05 3.61 13.74
CA LYS A 193 -17.42 4.86 14.17
C LYS A 193 -16.14 5.15 13.37
N TYR A 194 -15.38 4.13 13.05
CA TYR A 194 -14.09 4.26 12.36
C TYR A 194 -14.15 3.95 10.87
N ALA A 195 -15.15 3.18 10.40
CA ALA A 195 -15.35 2.90 8.98
C ALA A 195 -16.80 2.55 8.68
N ASN A 196 -17.45 3.30 7.78
CA ASN A 196 -18.85 3.07 7.42
C ASN A 196 -19.06 1.76 6.65
N ASP A 197 -18.09 1.39 5.82
CA ASP A 197 -18.07 0.18 5.02
C ASP A 197 -17.26 -0.97 5.66
N GLY A 198 -16.75 -0.75 6.87
CA GLY A 198 -15.92 -1.70 7.61
C GLY A 198 -14.47 -1.77 7.13
N ILE A 199 -14.01 -0.85 6.27
CA ILE A 199 -12.67 -0.90 5.64
C ILE A 199 -12.02 0.46 5.53
N HIS A 200 -12.71 1.45 4.96
CA HIS A 200 -12.15 2.76 4.69
C HIS A 200 -12.43 3.71 5.86
N PRO A 201 -11.38 4.22 6.53
CA PRO A 201 -11.56 5.06 7.70
C PRO A 201 -12.43 6.28 7.45
N THR A 202 -13.27 6.60 8.44
CA THR A 202 -13.93 7.90 8.60
C THR A 202 -12.90 8.96 9.04
N PRO A 203 -13.26 10.26 9.07
CA PRO A 203 -12.39 11.28 9.68
C PRO A 203 -11.95 10.92 11.10
N GLU A 204 -12.84 10.33 11.92
CA GLU A 204 -12.53 9.87 13.27
C GLU A 204 -11.54 8.70 13.27
N GLY A 205 -11.69 7.76 12.32
CA GLY A 205 -10.75 6.66 12.13
C GLY A 205 -9.35 7.19 11.78
N TYR A 206 -9.25 8.14 10.85
CA TYR A 206 -7.97 8.77 10.51
C TYR A 206 -7.37 9.54 11.69
N ALA A 207 -8.16 10.26 12.49
CA ALA A 207 -7.66 10.96 13.66
C ALA A 207 -6.99 10.00 14.67
N VAL A 208 -7.53 8.78 14.84
CA VAL A 208 -6.88 7.73 15.64
C VAL A 208 -5.55 7.30 15.01
N MET A 209 -5.53 7.06 13.69
CA MET A 209 -4.32 6.65 12.98
C MET A 209 -3.22 7.72 13.07
N GLU A 210 -3.56 9.00 12.93
CA GLU A 210 -2.63 10.13 13.06
C GLU A 210 -1.98 10.20 14.45
N LYS A 211 -2.80 10.06 15.49
CA LYS A 211 -2.34 10.05 16.88
C LYS A 211 -1.33 8.92 17.15
N ILE A 212 -1.53 7.77 16.51
CA ILE A 212 -0.66 6.59 16.67
C ILE A 212 0.60 6.73 15.82
N LEU A 213 0.52 7.30 14.61
CA LEU A 213 1.66 7.43 13.70
C LEU A 213 2.67 8.49 14.14
N LEU A 214 2.20 9.66 14.62
CA LEU A 214 3.06 10.81 14.92
C LEU A 214 4.26 10.50 15.82
N PRO A 215 4.13 9.73 16.92
CA PRO A 215 5.27 9.37 17.75
C PRO A 215 6.34 8.57 17.04
N ALA A 216 5.97 7.81 15.99
CA ALA A 216 6.92 7.01 15.22
C ALA A 216 7.73 7.84 14.21
N LEU A 217 7.33 9.07 13.92
CA LEU A 217 8.02 10.02 13.03
C LEU A 217 9.02 10.96 13.75
N LYS A 218 9.42 10.58 14.95
CA LYS A 218 10.37 11.36 15.77
C LYS A 218 11.74 10.70 15.85
#